data_a46a1ddb4c5502fc84bc75326aed45c2
#
_entry.id   a46a1ddb4c5502fc84bc75326aed45c2
#
_cell.length_a   1.000
_cell.length_b   1.000
_cell.length_c   1.000
_cell.angle_alpha   90.00
_cell.angle_beta   90.00
_cell.angle_gamma   90.00
#
_symmetry.space_group_name_H-M   'P 1'
#
loop_
_entity.id
_entity.type
_entity.pdbx_description
1 polymer ?
#
loop_
_entity_poly.entity_id
_entity_poly.type
_entity_poly.pdbx_seq_one_letter_code
_entity_poly.pdbx_strand_id
1 'polypeptide(L)'
;MKKSTKSICLIICAAVANLALILFFAGGGKGEQPVAADAPDITSAPSPAAPQPTETPAGNAIPTVDRQAEIAAAKKKNPNTAAWLYIPGAEVDDPVMQAEDNGYYMLLDENGEYGMWGCYYAHCENDLSGRDKLDTNTTIFGHSASNCDVNGPKFTKLYRYMDADFVKANPYIYLSVDGEDMIFQITALFIRYRV
;
A
#
# COMPACT_ATOMS: atom_id res chain seq x y z
N MET A 1 14.66 19.63 -18.17
CA MET A 1 14.82 18.85 -16.94
C MET A 1 13.85 17.68 -16.99
N LYS A 2 14.34 16.43 -17.17
CA LYS A 2 13.51 15.24 -17.15
C LYS A 2 13.15 14.95 -15.68
N LYS A 3 11.87 15.08 -15.31
CA LYS A 3 11.39 14.58 -14.03
C LYS A 3 11.50 13.06 -14.06
N SER A 4 12.41 12.51 -13.28
CA SER A 4 12.50 11.07 -13.01
C SER A 4 11.27 10.70 -12.17
N THR A 5 10.33 9.99 -12.76
CA THR A 5 9.22 9.37 -12.03
C THR A 5 9.82 8.18 -11.28
N LYS A 6 10.16 8.37 -10.01
CA LYS A 6 10.51 7.23 -9.15
C LYS A 6 9.23 6.43 -8.92
N SER A 7 9.27 5.18 -9.31
CA SER A 7 8.23 4.22 -9.01
C SER A 7 8.42 3.73 -7.59
N ILE A 8 7.47 4.03 -6.74
CA ILE A 8 7.47 3.62 -5.35
C ILE A 8 6.50 2.45 -5.21
N CYS A 9 6.95 1.35 -4.64
CA CYS A 9 6.11 0.20 -4.31
C CYS A 9 5.63 0.35 -2.86
N LEU A 10 4.33 0.54 -2.67
CA LEU A 10 3.71 0.50 -1.35
C LEU A 10 3.17 -0.91 -1.12
N ILE A 11 3.72 -1.64 -0.16
CA ILE A 11 3.22 -2.95 0.24
C ILE A 11 2.40 -2.76 1.51
N ILE A 12 1.12 -3.11 1.41
CA ILE A 12 0.23 -3.16 2.56
C ILE A 12 0.07 -4.63 2.94
N CYS A 13 0.65 -5.00 4.08
CA CYS A 13 0.57 -6.35 4.61
C CYS A 13 -0.51 -6.44 5.68
N ALA A 14 -1.49 -7.31 5.49
CA ALA A 14 -2.40 -7.70 6.54
C ALA A 14 -1.79 -8.88 7.30
N ALA A 15 -1.38 -8.65 8.55
CA ALA A 15 -0.79 -9.69 9.38
C ALA A 15 -1.83 -10.21 10.38
N VAL A 16 -2.35 -11.38 10.11
CA VAL A 16 -2.95 -12.26 11.12
C VAL A 16 -2.44 -13.66 10.85
N ALA A 17 -2.44 -14.49 11.84
CA ALA A 17 -1.81 -15.81 11.92
C ALA A 17 -1.85 -16.70 10.65
N ASN A 18 -2.57 -16.34 9.58
CA ASN A 18 -2.68 -17.14 8.36
C ASN A 18 -2.87 -16.40 7.04
N LEU A 19 -2.82 -15.05 6.98
CA LEU A 19 -3.09 -14.37 5.72
C LEU A 19 -2.24 -13.11 5.55
N ALA A 20 -1.47 -13.03 4.49
CA ALA A 20 -0.78 -11.81 4.05
C ALA A 20 -1.44 -11.28 2.77
N LEU A 21 -1.93 -10.05 2.82
CA LEU A 21 -2.36 -9.30 1.66
C LEU A 21 -1.25 -8.37 1.25
N ILE A 22 -0.74 -8.53 0.04
CA ILE A 22 0.38 -7.73 -0.49
C ILE A 22 -0.12 -6.96 -1.70
N LEU A 23 -0.04 -5.62 -1.64
CA LEU A 23 -0.31 -4.75 -2.78
C LEU A 23 1.03 -4.35 -3.44
N PHE A 24 1.21 -4.70 -4.71
CA PHE A 24 2.38 -4.31 -5.49
C PHE A 24 2.05 -3.16 -6.43
N PHE A 25 2.93 -2.17 -6.47
CA PHE A 25 2.89 -1.08 -7.43
C PHE A 25 4.11 -1.18 -8.36
N ALA A 26 3.87 -1.45 -9.64
CA ALA A 26 4.96 -1.58 -10.61
C ALA A 26 5.22 -0.26 -11.32
N GLY A 27 6.46 0.16 -11.30
CA GLY A 27 6.97 1.24 -12.13
C GLY A 27 8.28 0.85 -12.77
N GLY A 28 8.33 1.03 -14.09
CA GLY A 28 9.38 0.53 -14.95
C GLY A 28 10.76 1.11 -14.68
N GLY A 29 11.68 0.27 -14.24
CA GLY A 29 13.12 0.49 -14.26
C GLY A 29 13.76 -0.61 -15.07
N LYS A 30 14.61 -0.24 -16.05
CA LYS A 30 15.43 -1.19 -16.83
C LYS A 30 16.46 -1.83 -15.90
N GLY A 31 16.43 -3.13 -15.75
CA GLY A 31 17.46 -3.94 -15.12
C GLY A 31 17.76 -5.16 -15.96
N GLU A 32 19.03 -5.48 -16.08
CA GLU A 32 19.65 -6.49 -16.95
C GLU A 32 19.09 -7.90 -16.76
N GLN A 33 19.02 -8.64 -17.87
CA GLN A 33 18.63 -10.05 -17.93
C GLN A 33 19.78 -10.97 -17.50
N PRO A 34 19.51 -12.06 -16.80
CA PRO A 34 20.41 -13.22 -16.79
C PRO A 34 20.12 -14.10 -18.01
N VAL A 35 21.21 -14.64 -18.55
CA VAL A 35 21.32 -15.42 -19.77
C VAL A 35 20.49 -16.71 -19.72
N ALA A 36 19.71 -16.95 -20.76
CA ALA A 36 18.89 -18.14 -20.95
C ALA A 36 19.72 -19.32 -21.48
N ALA A 37 19.41 -20.51 -20.97
CA ALA A 37 19.78 -21.78 -21.61
C ALA A 37 18.68 -22.21 -22.61
N ASP A 38 19.11 -22.85 -23.69
CA ASP A 38 18.38 -23.29 -24.87
C ASP A 38 17.01 -23.96 -24.59
N ALA A 39 15.99 -23.52 -25.35
CA ALA A 39 14.77 -24.28 -25.60
C ALA A 39 14.35 -24.12 -27.07
N PRO A 40 13.70 -25.14 -27.68
CA PRO A 40 13.59 -25.28 -29.12
C PRO A 40 12.55 -24.37 -29.77
N ASP A 41 12.86 -24.02 -31.00
CA ASP A 41 12.12 -23.25 -31.99
C ASP A 41 10.71 -23.82 -32.24
N ILE A 42 9.67 -23.01 -31.98
CA ILE A 42 8.31 -23.21 -32.47
C ILE A 42 7.86 -21.98 -33.24
N THR A 43 7.74 -22.20 -34.51
CA THR A 43 7.32 -21.35 -35.61
C THR A 43 6.07 -20.51 -35.34
N SER A 44 6.23 -19.21 -35.51
CA SER A 44 5.28 -18.17 -35.94
C SER A 44 3.78 -18.37 -35.73
N ALA A 45 3.26 -17.72 -34.68
CA ALA A 45 1.91 -17.21 -34.64
C ALA A 45 1.97 -15.65 -34.57
N PRO A 46 1.02 -14.91 -35.14
CA PRO A 46 1.06 -13.47 -35.17
C PRO A 46 0.93 -12.91 -33.73
N SER A 47 1.86 -12.01 -33.40
CA SER A 47 1.89 -11.28 -32.12
C SER A 47 0.57 -10.55 -31.90
N PRO A 48 -0.11 -10.75 -30.75
CA PRO A 48 -1.23 -9.89 -30.40
C PRO A 48 -0.69 -8.46 -30.21
N ALA A 49 -1.37 -7.50 -30.83
CA ALA A 49 -1.06 -6.09 -30.71
C ALA A 49 -0.95 -5.69 -29.23
N ALA A 50 0.10 -4.93 -28.90
CA ALA A 50 0.26 -4.37 -27.57
C ALA A 50 -1.01 -3.63 -27.17
N PRO A 51 -1.50 -3.78 -25.92
CA PRO A 51 -2.66 -3.03 -25.47
C PRO A 51 -2.32 -1.54 -25.57
N GLN A 52 -3.11 -0.80 -26.35
CA GLN A 52 -3.07 0.64 -26.38
C GLN A 52 -3.34 1.16 -24.94
N PRO A 53 -2.70 2.25 -24.52
CA PRO A 53 -3.05 2.89 -23.26
C PRO A 53 -4.53 3.20 -23.30
N THR A 54 -5.30 2.56 -22.43
CA THR A 54 -6.71 2.89 -22.24
C THR A 54 -6.73 4.32 -21.72
N GLU A 55 -7.35 5.21 -22.51
CA GLU A 55 -7.54 6.60 -22.09
C GLU A 55 -8.25 6.61 -20.73
N THR A 56 -7.65 7.31 -19.78
CA THR A 56 -8.26 7.61 -18.49
C THR A 56 -9.63 8.23 -18.75
N PRO A 57 -10.72 7.74 -18.13
CA PRO A 57 -12.03 8.36 -18.30
C PRO A 57 -11.93 9.85 -17.96
N ALA A 58 -12.23 10.69 -18.93
CA ALA A 58 -12.25 12.13 -18.74
C ALA A 58 -13.30 12.48 -17.69
N GLY A 59 -12.90 13.08 -16.57
CA GLY A 59 -13.84 13.86 -15.80
C GLY A 59 -13.84 13.79 -14.28
N ASN A 60 -13.06 12.94 -13.60
CA ASN A 60 -12.97 13.08 -12.14
C ASN A 60 -11.55 13.53 -11.77
N ALA A 61 -11.44 14.78 -11.32
CA ALA A 61 -10.22 15.24 -10.65
C ALA A 61 -9.92 14.31 -9.49
N ILE A 62 -8.68 13.81 -9.40
CA ILE A 62 -8.23 13.00 -8.26
C ILE A 62 -8.40 13.86 -7.00
N PRO A 63 -9.17 13.42 -5.99
CA PRO A 63 -9.36 14.20 -4.79
C PRO A 63 -8.02 14.50 -4.13
N THR A 64 -7.77 15.75 -3.78
CA THR A 64 -6.65 16.13 -2.92
C THR A 64 -7.03 15.86 -1.47
N VAL A 65 -6.11 15.26 -0.72
CA VAL A 65 -6.28 14.97 0.70
C VAL A 65 -5.16 15.67 1.43
N ASP A 66 -5.49 16.41 2.47
CA ASP A 66 -4.55 17.04 3.40
C ASP A 66 -4.79 16.42 4.78
N ARG A 67 -3.75 15.81 5.36
CA ARG A 67 -3.76 15.19 6.70
C ARG A 67 -2.68 15.75 7.62
N GLN A 68 -2.13 16.92 7.31
CA GLN A 68 -1.04 17.50 8.08
C GLN A 68 -1.45 17.85 9.51
N ALA A 69 -2.67 18.35 9.70
CA ALA A 69 -3.18 18.68 11.02
C ALA A 69 -3.41 17.42 11.87
N GLU A 70 -3.91 16.34 11.27
CA GLU A 70 -4.13 15.04 11.92
C GLU A 70 -2.80 14.41 12.33
N ILE A 71 -1.78 14.40 11.45
CA ILE A 71 -0.42 13.93 11.76
C ILE A 71 0.16 14.73 12.95
N ALA A 72 0.08 16.05 12.90
CA ALA A 72 0.60 16.89 13.97
C ALA A 72 -0.13 16.65 15.31
N ALA A 73 -1.43 16.40 15.27
CA ALA A 73 -2.21 16.08 16.46
C ALA A 73 -1.88 14.67 17.00
N ALA A 74 -1.72 13.67 16.12
CA ALA A 74 -1.34 12.32 16.50
C ALA A 74 0.07 12.28 17.09
N LYS A 75 1.04 12.97 16.51
CA LYS A 75 2.43 13.06 17.03
C LYS A 75 2.50 13.68 18.44
N LYS A 76 1.60 14.59 18.77
CA LYS A 76 1.53 15.14 20.14
C LYS A 76 1.07 14.11 21.15
N LYS A 77 0.25 13.13 20.75
CA LYS A 77 -0.22 12.03 21.60
C LYS A 77 0.81 10.91 21.66
N ASN A 78 1.34 10.52 20.50
CA ASN A 78 2.35 9.48 20.39
C ASN A 78 3.41 9.89 19.35
N PRO A 79 4.65 10.20 19.77
CA PRO A 79 5.72 10.65 18.89
C PRO A 79 6.14 9.61 17.85
N ASN A 80 5.78 8.34 18.03
CA ASN A 80 6.00 7.27 17.08
C ASN A 80 5.05 7.31 15.86
N THR A 81 4.19 8.32 15.76
CA THR A 81 3.38 8.54 14.55
C THR A 81 4.30 8.91 13.39
N ALA A 82 4.40 8.07 12.37
CA ALA A 82 5.27 8.27 11.21
C ALA A 82 4.54 8.85 10.00
N ALA A 83 3.26 8.47 9.82
CA ALA A 83 2.46 8.86 8.67
C ALA A 83 0.96 8.83 8.99
N TRP A 84 0.14 9.17 7.99
CA TRP A 84 -1.31 8.97 8.00
C TRP A 84 -1.72 8.20 6.76
N LEU A 85 -2.50 7.14 6.95
CA LEU A 85 -3.01 6.30 5.87
C LEU A 85 -4.50 6.57 5.66
N TYR A 86 -4.86 6.92 4.43
CA TYR A 86 -6.24 7.08 4.03
C TYR A 86 -6.58 6.20 2.82
N ILE A 87 -7.50 5.27 2.99
CA ILE A 87 -8.00 4.37 1.95
C ILE A 87 -9.54 4.46 1.96
N PRO A 88 -10.14 5.35 1.16
CA PRO A 88 -11.58 5.62 1.21
C PRO A 88 -12.43 4.36 1.07
N GLY A 89 -12.12 3.51 0.10
CA GLY A 89 -12.87 2.28 -0.15
C GLY A 89 -12.78 1.24 0.98
N ALA A 90 -11.72 1.28 1.78
CA ALA A 90 -11.57 0.41 2.95
C ALA A 90 -11.97 1.10 4.25
N GLU A 91 -12.48 2.34 4.19
CA GLU A 91 -12.81 3.14 5.37
C GLU A 91 -11.64 3.21 6.39
N VAL A 92 -10.42 3.28 5.86
CA VAL A 92 -9.21 3.52 6.65
C VAL A 92 -8.92 5.01 6.60
N ASP A 93 -8.80 5.65 7.75
CA ASP A 93 -8.41 7.06 7.91
C ASP A 93 -7.73 7.21 9.27
N ASP A 94 -6.52 6.66 9.39
CA ASP A 94 -5.86 6.43 10.67
C ASP A 94 -4.35 6.75 10.60
N PRO A 95 -3.73 7.05 11.76
CA PRO A 95 -2.28 7.20 11.85
C PRO A 95 -1.56 5.89 11.57
N VAL A 96 -0.36 6.01 11.03
CA VAL A 96 0.60 4.91 10.85
C VAL A 96 1.72 5.11 11.86
N MET A 97 1.89 4.13 12.71
CA MET A 97 2.92 4.13 13.73
C MET A 97 4.22 3.53 13.19
N GLN A 98 5.35 3.83 13.82
CA GLN A 98 6.62 3.16 13.55
C GLN A 98 7.44 3.04 14.81
N ALA A 99 8.06 1.88 15.04
CA ALA A 99 8.93 1.60 16.17
C ALA A 99 10.26 1.00 15.69
N GLU A 100 11.16 0.71 16.63
CA GLU A 100 12.46 0.10 16.32
C GLU A 100 12.36 -1.35 15.82
N ASP A 101 11.23 -2.02 16.07
CA ASP A 101 10.95 -3.37 15.59
C ASP A 101 9.50 -3.54 15.10
N ASN A 102 9.26 -4.58 14.29
CA ASN A 102 7.95 -4.85 13.68
C ASN A 102 6.95 -5.57 14.61
N GLY A 103 7.34 -5.92 15.81
CA GLY A 103 6.47 -6.58 16.80
C GLY A 103 5.80 -5.60 17.76
N TYR A 104 6.39 -4.43 17.94
CA TYR A 104 5.98 -3.48 18.98
C TYR A 104 4.50 -3.07 18.86
N TYR A 105 4.06 -2.66 17.68
CA TYR A 105 2.68 -2.23 17.42
C TYR A 105 1.73 -3.34 16.99
N MET A 106 2.15 -4.58 17.03
CA MET A 106 1.30 -5.71 16.62
C MET A 106 0.02 -5.81 17.46
N LEU A 107 0.13 -5.58 18.76
CA LEU A 107 -0.99 -5.64 19.72
C LEU A 107 -1.14 -4.35 20.53
N LEU A 108 -0.59 -3.25 20.08
CA LEU A 108 -0.77 -1.93 20.66
C LEU A 108 -1.53 -1.03 19.69
N ASP A 109 -2.44 -0.24 20.23
CA ASP A 109 -3.13 0.80 19.47
C ASP A 109 -2.21 2.03 19.23
N GLU A 110 -2.73 3.05 18.59
CA GLU A 110 -2.02 4.30 18.32
C GLU A 110 -1.67 5.13 19.56
N ASN A 111 -2.26 4.82 20.72
CA ASN A 111 -1.94 5.44 22.01
C ASN A 111 -0.89 4.63 22.79
N GLY A 112 -0.52 3.44 22.29
CA GLY A 112 0.38 2.50 22.96
C GLY A 112 -0.33 1.61 24.01
N GLU A 113 -1.66 1.56 23.98
CA GLU A 113 -2.46 0.70 24.85
C GLU A 113 -2.73 -0.65 24.18
N TYR A 114 -2.93 -1.70 24.99
CA TYR A 114 -3.23 -3.03 24.46
C TYR A 114 -4.54 -3.05 23.70
N GLY A 115 -4.47 -3.49 22.45
CA GLY A 115 -5.61 -3.69 21.56
C GLY A 115 -5.42 -4.94 20.71
N MET A 116 -6.38 -5.87 20.74
CA MET A 116 -6.32 -7.13 19.99
C MET A 116 -6.09 -6.91 18.47
N TRP A 117 -6.53 -5.80 17.94
CA TRP A 117 -6.39 -5.45 16.53
C TRP A 117 -5.22 -4.50 16.24
N GLY A 118 -4.46 -4.10 17.26
CA GLY A 118 -3.34 -3.18 17.11
C GLY A 118 -3.69 -1.88 16.40
N CYS A 119 -2.70 -1.28 15.78
CA CYS A 119 -2.86 -0.15 14.87
C CYS A 119 -2.29 -0.47 13.49
N TYR A 120 -2.28 0.52 12.57
CA TYR A 120 -1.47 0.47 11.35
C TYR A 120 -0.05 0.88 11.70
N TYR A 121 0.94 0.15 11.21
CA TYR A 121 2.34 0.47 11.47
C TYR A 121 3.24 0.16 10.27
N ALA A 122 4.24 0.99 10.09
CA ALA A 122 5.24 0.82 9.03
C ALA A 122 6.32 -0.17 9.44
N HIS A 123 6.95 -0.81 8.45
CA HIS A 123 8.14 -1.61 8.69
C HIS A 123 9.23 -0.76 9.34
N CYS A 124 9.91 -1.30 10.36
CA CYS A 124 10.87 -0.55 11.18
C CYS A 124 12.04 0.03 10.38
N GLU A 125 12.41 -0.58 9.26
CA GLU A 125 13.50 -0.12 8.38
C GLU A 125 13.03 0.85 7.29
N ASN A 126 11.72 1.14 7.14
CA ASN A 126 11.26 2.07 6.11
C ASN A 126 11.51 3.53 6.51
N ASP A 127 11.98 4.35 5.55
CA ASP A 127 12.12 5.79 5.73
C ASP A 127 10.84 6.51 5.27
N LEU A 128 10.08 7.05 6.22
CA LEU A 128 8.85 7.81 6.00
C LEU A 128 9.07 9.33 6.22
N SER A 129 10.31 9.80 6.19
CA SER A 129 10.63 11.21 6.48
C SER A 129 10.36 12.18 5.31
N GLY A 130 9.87 11.70 4.18
CA GLY A 130 9.51 12.51 3.00
C GLY A 130 9.36 11.68 1.74
N ARG A 131 8.69 12.21 0.72
CA ARG A 131 8.45 11.53 -0.57
C ARG A 131 9.73 11.03 -1.23
N ASP A 132 10.77 11.87 -1.23
CA ASP A 132 12.05 11.54 -1.86
C ASP A 132 12.88 10.54 -1.04
N LYS A 133 12.47 10.27 0.18
CA LYS A 133 13.09 9.35 1.13
C LYS A 133 12.42 7.99 1.17
N LEU A 134 11.15 7.90 0.72
CA LEU A 134 10.47 6.62 0.69
C LEU A 134 11.30 5.57 -0.03
N ASP A 135 11.39 4.40 0.59
CA ASP A 135 12.03 3.24 -0.01
C ASP A 135 11.31 2.78 -1.28
N THR A 136 12.03 2.06 -2.14
CA THR A 136 11.42 1.41 -3.31
C THR A 136 10.28 0.48 -2.91
N ASN A 137 10.32 -0.04 -1.69
CA ASN A 137 9.32 -0.92 -1.09
C ASN A 137 8.99 -0.43 0.32
N THR A 138 7.95 0.38 0.44
CA THR A 138 7.43 0.83 1.73
C THR A 138 6.30 -0.10 2.16
N THR A 139 6.43 -0.71 3.34
CA THR A 139 5.48 -1.69 3.87
C THR A 139 4.71 -1.11 5.05
N ILE A 140 3.39 -1.20 4.98
CA ILE A 140 2.49 -0.87 6.10
C ILE A 140 1.74 -2.13 6.50
N PHE A 141 1.81 -2.45 7.78
CA PHE A 141 1.12 -3.59 8.39
C PHE A 141 -0.20 -3.15 9.03
N GLY A 142 -1.12 -4.08 9.11
CA GLY A 142 -2.38 -3.93 9.83
C GLY A 142 -3.05 -5.29 9.98
N HIS A 143 -3.79 -5.50 11.07
CA HIS A 143 -4.50 -6.75 11.29
C HIS A 143 -5.62 -6.96 10.28
N SER A 144 -5.93 -8.24 10.03
CA SER A 144 -7.08 -8.66 9.23
C SER A 144 -7.72 -9.88 9.89
N ALA A 145 -9.04 -9.89 10.02
CA ALA A 145 -9.76 -11.03 10.54
C ALA A 145 -9.74 -12.20 9.52
N SER A 146 -9.62 -13.43 10.03
CA SER A 146 -9.52 -14.63 9.18
C SER A 146 -10.82 -15.01 8.46
N ASN A 147 -11.96 -14.45 8.89
CA ASN A 147 -13.27 -14.70 8.28
C ASN A 147 -13.52 -13.91 6.99
N CYS A 148 -12.57 -13.06 6.57
CA CYS A 148 -12.68 -12.23 5.36
C CYS A 148 -13.93 -11.31 5.33
N ASP A 149 -14.47 -10.97 6.49
CA ASP A 149 -15.62 -10.07 6.58
C ASP A 149 -15.23 -8.66 6.16
N VAL A 150 -15.78 -8.19 5.05
CA VAL A 150 -15.50 -6.86 4.49
C VAL A 150 -15.90 -5.70 5.42
N ASN A 151 -16.65 -5.98 6.48
CA ASN A 151 -16.99 -5.02 7.53
C ASN A 151 -16.14 -5.22 8.80
N GLY A 152 -15.18 -6.14 8.74
CA GLY A 152 -14.28 -6.42 9.86
C GLY A 152 -13.29 -5.29 10.18
N PRO A 153 -12.50 -5.45 11.25
CA PRO A 153 -11.57 -4.42 11.70
C PRO A 153 -10.36 -4.26 10.78
N LYS A 154 -9.76 -3.09 10.84
CA LYS A 154 -8.48 -2.76 10.21
C LYS A 154 -8.43 -3.20 8.73
N PHE A 155 -7.40 -3.90 8.28
CA PHE A 155 -7.23 -4.33 6.89
C PHE A 155 -8.15 -5.46 6.44
N THR A 156 -9.04 -5.98 7.29
CA THR A 156 -10.10 -6.89 6.84
C THR A 156 -10.95 -6.24 5.76
N LYS A 157 -11.19 -4.94 5.82
CA LYS A 157 -11.95 -4.18 4.83
C LYS A 157 -11.31 -4.15 3.44
N LEU A 158 -10.01 -4.47 3.31
CA LEU A 158 -9.33 -4.60 2.02
C LEU A 158 -9.86 -5.77 1.18
N TYR A 159 -10.58 -6.73 1.78
CA TYR A 159 -11.26 -7.76 1.00
C TYR A 159 -12.30 -7.22 0.02
N ARG A 160 -12.82 -5.99 0.21
CA ARG A 160 -13.68 -5.30 -0.76
C ARG A 160 -12.98 -5.15 -2.12
N TYR A 161 -11.68 -5.01 -2.13
CA TYR A 161 -10.87 -4.86 -3.35
C TYR A 161 -10.66 -6.16 -4.12
N MET A 162 -11.22 -7.29 -3.66
CA MET A 162 -11.34 -8.52 -4.46
C MET A 162 -12.33 -8.37 -5.62
N ASP A 163 -13.23 -7.40 -5.53
CA ASP A 163 -14.14 -7.04 -6.60
C ASP A 163 -13.46 -6.04 -7.57
N ALA A 164 -13.38 -6.41 -8.85
CA ALA A 164 -12.71 -5.60 -9.86
C ALA A 164 -13.41 -4.27 -10.14
N ASP A 165 -14.74 -4.22 -10.01
CA ASP A 165 -15.48 -2.98 -10.21
C ASP A 165 -15.34 -2.07 -8.99
N PHE A 166 -15.21 -2.65 -7.80
CA PHE A 166 -14.87 -1.90 -6.60
C PHE A 166 -13.48 -1.24 -6.70
N VAL A 167 -12.47 -1.96 -7.21
CA VAL A 167 -11.12 -1.39 -7.47
C VAL A 167 -11.19 -0.23 -8.44
N LYS A 168 -11.95 -0.37 -9.55
CA LYS A 168 -12.12 0.71 -10.52
C LYS A 168 -12.77 1.96 -9.92
N ALA A 169 -13.72 1.77 -9.00
CA ALA A 169 -14.40 2.85 -8.31
C ALA A 169 -13.55 3.49 -7.21
N ASN A 170 -12.60 2.75 -6.64
CA ASN A 170 -11.77 3.16 -5.50
C ASN A 170 -10.26 2.93 -5.78
N PRO A 171 -9.70 3.51 -6.86
CA PRO A 171 -8.37 3.13 -7.33
C PRO A 171 -7.20 3.73 -6.54
N TYR A 172 -7.46 4.59 -5.55
CA TYR A 172 -6.41 5.37 -4.90
C TYR A 172 -6.27 5.08 -3.41
N ILE A 173 -5.02 5.15 -2.96
CA ILE A 173 -4.58 5.15 -1.57
C ILE A 173 -3.81 6.44 -1.34
N TYR A 174 -4.00 7.05 -0.20
CA TYR A 174 -3.32 8.27 0.20
C TYR A 174 -2.44 7.97 1.40
N LEU A 175 -1.19 8.40 1.31
CA LEU A 175 -0.24 8.35 2.40
C LEU A 175 0.33 9.75 2.61
N SER A 176 0.09 10.29 3.78
CA SER A 176 0.63 11.58 4.17
C SER A 176 1.77 11.38 5.17
N VAL A 177 2.86 12.09 4.97
CA VAL A 177 3.98 12.20 5.90
C VAL A 177 4.15 13.68 6.28
N ASP A 178 5.09 14.02 7.17
CA ASP A 178 5.30 15.41 7.55
C ASP A 178 5.57 16.31 6.33
N GLY A 179 4.69 17.27 6.11
CA GLY A 179 4.82 18.27 5.06
C GLY A 179 4.42 17.80 3.65
N GLU A 180 4.05 16.52 3.46
CA GLU A 180 3.73 15.99 2.13
C GLU A 180 2.55 15.03 2.14
N ASP A 181 1.63 15.24 1.20
CA ASP A 181 0.53 14.33 0.90
C ASP A 181 0.78 13.63 -0.43
N MET A 182 0.67 12.30 -0.43
CA MET A 182 0.97 11.45 -1.57
C MET A 182 -0.23 10.62 -1.98
N ILE A 183 -0.38 10.42 -3.29
CA ILE A 183 -1.44 9.61 -3.88
C ILE A 183 -0.80 8.44 -4.61
N PHE A 184 -1.26 7.23 -4.31
CA PHE A 184 -0.86 6.00 -4.96
C PHE A 184 -2.05 5.37 -5.67
N GLN A 185 -1.84 4.92 -6.89
CA GLN A 185 -2.83 4.13 -7.61
C GLN A 185 -2.61 2.65 -7.31
N ILE A 186 -3.69 1.94 -6.99
CA ILE A 186 -3.67 0.48 -6.80
C ILE A 186 -3.39 -0.19 -8.14
N THR A 187 -2.32 -0.96 -8.23
CA THR A 187 -1.93 -1.69 -9.45
C THR A 187 -2.11 -3.19 -9.31
N ALA A 188 -2.08 -3.72 -8.10
CA ALA A 188 -2.27 -5.16 -7.85
C ALA A 188 -2.76 -5.41 -6.41
N LEU A 189 -3.51 -6.49 -6.24
CA LEU A 189 -3.92 -7.05 -4.98
C LEU A 189 -3.57 -8.54 -4.96
N PHE A 190 -2.92 -9.00 -3.90
CA PHE A 190 -2.57 -10.40 -3.74
C PHE A 190 -3.06 -10.91 -2.39
N ILE A 191 -3.68 -12.10 -2.40
CA ILE A 191 -3.96 -12.87 -1.20
C ILE A 191 -3.02 -14.06 -1.19
N ARG A 192 -2.24 -14.19 -0.12
CA ARG A 192 -1.37 -15.34 0.09
C ARG A 192 -1.82 -16.11 1.32
N TYR A 193 -2.27 -17.32 1.10
CA TYR A 193 -2.52 -18.26 2.19
C TYR A 193 -1.19 -18.90 2.64
N ARG A 194 -0.99 -18.96 3.95
CA ARG A 194 0.15 -19.69 4.49
C ARG A 194 -0.22 -21.18 4.43
N VAL A 195 0.53 -21.95 3.68
CA VAL A 195 0.44 -23.42 3.60
C VAL A 195 1.18 -24.00 4.79
#